data_722b596eeb3a391db51ba3415179ed0d
#
_entry.id   722b596eeb3a391db51ba3415179ed0d
#
_cell.length_a   1.000
_cell.length_b   1.000
_cell.length_c   1.000
_cell.angle_alpha   90.00
_cell.angle_beta   90.00
_cell.angle_gamma   90.00
#
_symmetry.space_group_name_H-M   'P 1'
#
loop_
_entity.id
_entity.type
_entity.pdbx_description
1 polymer ?
#
loop_
_entity_poly.entity_id
_entity_poly.type
_entity_poly.pdbx_seq_one_letter_code
_entity_poly.pdbx_strand_id
1 'polypeptide(L)'
;EISIQKLCVNICVGESGDRLTKASKVLEQLTGQKTVYSKARYTIRSFGIRRNEKIAVFCTVRGKKAEEILEKALRVKEFELRANCFSDTGNFGFGVDEHIDLGLKYDPDTGNFGFGVDEHIDLGLKYDPAIGIYGLNFFIVLGRPGMTVRLRRKKCSKVGFPHRLTKEDAKKWFQQNYKGIILPALPRKKRKFVK
;
A
#
# COMPACT_ATOMS: atom_id res chain seq x y z
N GLU A 1 -6.71 21.34 7.88
CA GLU A 1 -5.67 20.79 7.00
C GLU A 1 -5.77 19.29 6.98
N ILE A 2 -5.62 18.66 5.80
CA ILE A 2 -5.69 17.20 5.61
C ILE A 2 -4.28 16.67 5.65
N SER A 3 -4.06 15.57 6.41
CA SER A 3 -2.76 14.91 6.54
C SER A 3 -2.89 13.40 6.49
N ILE A 4 -1.77 12.71 6.28
CA ILE A 4 -1.71 11.24 6.31
C ILE A 4 -1.78 10.80 7.78
N GLN A 5 -2.84 10.10 8.15
CA GLN A 5 -2.96 9.52 9.49
C GLN A 5 -2.17 8.21 9.62
N LYS A 6 -2.22 7.38 8.58
CA LYS A 6 -1.46 6.13 8.51
C LYS A 6 -1.35 5.64 7.06
N LEU A 7 -0.25 4.99 6.80
CA LEU A 7 0.01 4.19 5.62
C LEU A 7 0.04 2.71 6.03
N CYS A 8 -0.79 1.90 5.44
CA CYS A 8 -0.75 0.45 5.61
C CYS A 8 -0.13 -0.17 4.36
N VAL A 9 0.94 -0.93 4.55
CA VAL A 9 1.58 -1.70 3.48
C VAL A 9 1.31 -3.16 3.76
N ASN A 10 0.86 -3.91 2.76
CA ASN A 10 0.46 -5.30 2.89
C ASN A 10 1.01 -6.13 1.73
N ILE A 11 1.50 -7.33 2.05
CA ILE A 11 1.89 -8.37 1.10
C ILE A 11 0.99 -9.59 1.34
N CYS A 12 0.25 -10.00 0.33
CA CYS A 12 -0.55 -11.21 0.36
C CYS A 12 0.21 -12.33 -0.35
N VAL A 13 0.64 -13.34 0.40
CA VAL A 13 1.36 -14.51 -0.14
C VAL A 13 0.39 -15.65 -0.48
N GLY A 14 -0.67 -15.80 0.32
CA GLY A 14 -1.69 -16.85 0.14
C GLY A 14 -1.34 -18.19 0.76
N GLU A 15 -0.12 -18.37 1.26
CA GLU A 15 0.36 -19.59 1.91
C GLU A 15 1.20 -19.26 3.14
N SER A 16 1.31 -20.20 4.05
CA SER A 16 2.21 -20.13 5.21
C SER A 16 3.59 -20.74 4.88
N GLY A 17 4.61 -20.38 5.65
CA GLY A 17 5.95 -20.94 5.53
C GLY A 17 7.01 -19.93 5.10
N ASP A 18 8.05 -20.42 4.40
CA ASP A 18 9.25 -19.64 4.07
C ASP A 18 8.97 -18.40 3.20
N ARG A 19 8.04 -18.50 2.25
CA ARG A 19 7.64 -17.36 1.42
C ARG A 19 7.08 -16.22 2.26
N LEU A 20 6.30 -16.55 3.28
CA LEU A 20 5.73 -15.55 4.19
C LEU A 20 6.81 -14.90 5.07
N THR A 21 7.79 -15.66 5.50
CA THR A 21 8.95 -15.15 6.27
C THR A 21 9.81 -14.23 5.42
N LYS A 22 10.04 -14.58 4.16
CA LYS A 22 10.75 -13.74 3.18
C LYS A 22 9.99 -12.44 2.93
N ALA A 23 8.67 -12.49 2.72
CA ALA A 23 7.81 -11.33 2.58
C ALA A 23 7.87 -10.40 3.82
N SER A 24 7.96 -10.99 5.02
CA SER A 24 8.16 -10.23 6.27
C SER A 24 9.46 -9.43 6.25
N LYS A 25 10.56 -10.04 5.81
CA LYS A 25 11.87 -9.36 5.69
C LYS A 25 11.81 -8.20 4.72
N VAL A 26 11.15 -8.36 3.56
CA VAL A 26 10.97 -7.27 2.58
C VAL A 26 10.24 -6.08 3.21
N LEU A 27 9.13 -6.32 3.91
CA LEU A 27 8.41 -5.24 4.59
C LEU A 27 9.22 -4.61 5.72
N GLU A 28 10.00 -5.37 6.46
CA GLU A 28 10.88 -4.86 7.51
C GLU A 28 11.99 -3.98 6.93
N GLN A 29 12.57 -4.36 5.81
CA GLN A 29 13.55 -3.54 5.09
C GLN A 29 12.93 -2.23 4.59
N LEU A 30 11.73 -2.28 3.99
CA LEU A 30 11.04 -1.10 3.47
C LEU A 30 10.62 -0.14 4.59
N THR A 31 10.02 -0.66 5.65
CA THR A 31 9.41 0.16 6.70
C THR A 31 10.34 0.40 7.90
N GLY A 32 11.37 -0.43 8.07
CA GLY A 32 12.23 -0.43 9.25
C GLY A 32 11.47 -0.72 10.56
N GLN A 33 10.29 -1.33 10.46
CA GLN A 33 9.42 -1.68 11.58
C GLN A 33 9.11 -3.17 11.55
N LYS A 34 8.90 -3.77 12.72
CA LYS A 34 8.49 -5.16 12.83
C LYS A 34 7.11 -5.36 12.19
N THR A 35 6.99 -6.38 11.36
CA THR A 35 5.76 -6.72 10.66
C THR A 35 4.78 -7.51 11.51
N VAL A 36 3.52 -7.53 11.09
CA VAL A 36 2.44 -8.29 11.71
C VAL A 36 1.87 -9.28 10.71
N TYR A 37 1.71 -10.53 11.13
CA TYR A 37 1.11 -11.58 10.31
C TYR A 37 -0.41 -11.53 10.37
N SER A 38 -1.06 -11.59 9.21
CA SER A 38 -2.51 -11.70 9.09
C SER A 38 -2.94 -13.16 8.93
N LYS A 39 -3.96 -13.55 9.66
CA LYS A 39 -4.53 -14.89 9.65
C LYS A 39 -5.79 -14.95 8.80
N ALA A 40 -6.00 -16.06 8.10
CA ALA A 40 -7.22 -16.32 7.36
C ALA A 40 -8.43 -16.42 8.31
N ARG A 41 -9.53 -15.76 7.95
CA ARG A 41 -10.77 -15.80 8.74
C ARG A 41 -11.56 -17.07 8.50
N TYR A 42 -11.52 -17.60 7.28
CA TYR A 42 -12.31 -18.75 6.83
C TYR A 42 -11.42 -19.78 6.15
N THR A 43 -11.87 -21.03 6.15
CA THR A 43 -11.29 -22.11 5.33
C THR A 43 -11.88 -22.01 3.92
N ILE A 44 -11.03 -21.87 2.91
CA ILE A 44 -11.42 -21.82 1.50
C ILE A 44 -10.66 -22.90 0.75
N ARG A 45 -11.33 -24.00 0.43
CA ARG A 45 -10.71 -25.17 -0.20
C ARG A 45 -10.15 -24.87 -1.59
N SER A 46 -10.83 -24.05 -2.38
CA SER A 46 -10.39 -23.65 -3.71
C SER A 46 -9.05 -22.90 -3.73
N PHE A 47 -8.68 -22.25 -2.64
CA PHE A 47 -7.39 -21.56 -2.48
C PHE A 47 -6.40 -22.33 -1.60
N GLY A 48 -6.76 -23.50 -1.10
CA GLY A 48 -5.90 -24.28 -0.20
C GLY A 48 -5.69 -23.67 1.18
N ILE A 49 -6.51 -22.71 1.59
CA ILE A 49 -6.33 -21.92 2.82
C ILE A 49 -7.20 -22.47 3.95
N ARG A 50 -6.61 -22.65 5.14
CA ARG A 50 -7.29 -23.04 6.37
C ARG A 50 -7.55 -21.82 7.28
N ARG A 51 -8.62 -21.89 8.08
CA ARG A 51 -8.91 -20.90 9.12
C ARG A 51 -7.72 -20.78 10.09
N ASN A 52 -7.39 -19.55 10.50
CA ASN A 52 -6.26 -19.19 11.37
C ASN A 52 -4.86 -19.41 10.77
N GLU A 53 -4.74 -19.82 9.53
CA GLU A 53 -3.47 -19.92 8.83
C GLU A 53 -2.92 -18.51 8.53
N LYS A 54 -1.61 -18.33 8.71
CA LYS A 54 -0.93 -17.06 8.38
C LYS A 54 -0.74 -17.00 6.87
N ILE A 55 -1.35 -16.02 6.20
CA ILE A 55 -1.37 -15.92 4.73
C ILE A 55 -0.88 -14.58 4.19
N ALA A 56 -0.77 -13.58 5.02
CA ALA A 56 -0.32 -12.26 4.62
C ALA A 56 0.50 -11.59 5.72
N VAL A 57 1.27 -10.59 5.33
CA VAL A 57 2.08 -9.77 6.23
C VAL A 57 1.73 -8.31 5.99
N PHE A 58 1.61 -7.53 7.04
CA PHE A 58 1.34 -6.10 6.92
C PHE A 58 2.10 -5.29 7.96
N CYS A 59 2.31 -4.02 7.62
CA CYS A 59 2.88 -3.03 8.51
C CYS A 59 2.09 -1.72 8.41
N THR A 60 2.02 -0.98 9.52
CA THR A 60 1.37 0.34 9.55
C THR A 60 2.41 1.39 9.91
N VAL A 61 2.64 2.32 8.99
CA VAL A 61 3.62 3.40 9.13
C VAL A 61 2.89 4.73 9.32
N ARG A 62 3.47 5.64 10.10
CA ARG A 62 2.92 6.97 10.39
C ARG A 62 4.01 8.04 10.33
N GLY A 63 3.58 9.32 10.25
CA GLY A 63 4.46 10.48 10.26
C GLY A 63 5.27 10.61 8.98
N LYS A 64 6.40 11.31 9.02
CA LYS A 64 7.25 11.62 7.85
C LYS A 64 7.66 10.37 7.07
N LYS A 65 7.97 9.28 7.75
CA LYS A 65 8.33 8.02 7.09
C LYS A 65 7.22 7.44 6.21
N ALA A 66 5.96 7.67 6.58
CA ALA A 66 4.82 7.27 5.74
C ALA A 66 4.75 8.11 4.46
N GLU A 67 5.07 9.40 4.54
CA GLU A 67 5.12 10.31 3.38
C GLU A 67 6.25 9.92 2.43
N GLU A 68 7.44 9.64 2.94
CA GLU A 68 8.60 9.18 2.15
C GLU A 68 8.30 7.87 1.41
N ILE A 69 7.76 6.87 2.11
CA ILE A 69 7.40 5.58 1.49
C ILE A 69 6.30 5.78 0.44
N LEU A 70 5.30 6.62 0.73
CA LEU A 70 4.23 6.90 -0.21
C LEU A 70 4.75 7.60 -1.47
N GLU A 71 5.61 8.59 -1.33
CA GLU A 71 6.20 9.29 -2.47
C GLU A 71 6.96 8.34 -3.38
N LYS A 72 7.76 7.45 -2.80
CA LYS A 72 8.49 6.42 -3.51
C LYS A 72 7.54 5.46 -4.26
N ALA A 73 6.49 5.00 -3.60
CA ALA A 73 5.50 4.14 -4.22
C ALA A 73 4.71 4.84 -5.35
N LEU A 74 4.47 6.14 -5.21
CA LEU A 74 3.83 6.95 -6.25
C LEU A 74 4.74 7.20 -7.45
N ARG A 75 6.06 7.33 -7.25
CA ARG A 75 7.03 7.43 -8.36
C ARG A 75 6.98 6.21 -9.28
N VAL A 76 6.90 4.99 -8.70
CA VAL A 76 6.72 3.76 -9.47
C VAL A 76 5.42 3.76 -10.29
N LYS A 77 4.38 4.45 -9.82
CA LYS A 77 3.11 4.64 -10.52
C LYS A 77 3.05 5.95 -11.31
N GLU A 78 4.19 6.61 -11.55
CA GLU A 78 4.30 7.86 -12.32
C GLU A 78 3.34 8.96 -11.83
N PHE A 79 2.97 8.92 -10.54
CA PHE A 79 1.95 9.77 -9.91
C PHE A 79 0.57 9.69 -10.56
N GLU A 80 0.27 8.60 -11.28
CA GLU A 80 -1.01 8.37 -11.92
C GLU A 80 -1.87 7.41 -11.11
N LEU A 81 -3.05 7.84 -10.70
CA LEU A 81 -4.03 7.01 -9.99
C LEU A 81 -5.40 7.08 -10.68
N ARG A 82 -6.09 5.97 -10.74
CA ARG A 82 -7.45 5.92 -11.26
C ARG A 82 -8.46 6.45 -10.24
N ALA A 83 -9.52 7.08 -10.71
CA ALA A 83 -10.61 7.58 -9.84
C ALA A 83 -11.25 6.48 -8.96
N ASN A 84 -11.15 5.21 -9.36
CA ASN A 84 -11.62 4.07 -8.57
C ASN A 84 -10.75 3.73 -7.36
N CYS A 85 -9.48 4.19 -7.34
CA CYS A 85 -8.57 3.99 -6.22
C CYS A 85 -8.97 4.81 -4.99
N PHE A 86 -9.81 5.82 -5.17
CA PHE A 86 -10.29 6.70 -4.10
C PHE A 86 -11.63 6.21 -3.55
N SER A 87 -11.71 5.98 -2.24
CA SER A 87 -12.94 5.58 -1.53
C SER A 87 -13.81 6.77 -1.21
N ASP A 88 -15.10 6.52 -0.96
CA ASP A 88 -16.06 7.56 -0.58
C ASP A 88 -15.77 8.19 0.79
N THR A 89 -14.96 7.51 1.60
CA THR A 89 -14.51 7.98 2.93
C THR A 89 -13.23 8.81 2.88
N GLY A 90 -12.79 9.25 1.70
CA GLY A 90 -11.60 10.09 1.55
C GLY A 90 -10.26 9.35 1.73
N ASN A 91 -10.25 8.03 1.61
CA ASN A 91 -9.03 7.23 1.62
C ASN A 91 -8.71 6.76 0.21
N PHE A 92 -7.46 6.35 -0.04
CA PHE A 92 -7.11 5.77 -1.32
C PHE A 92 -6.09 4.65 -1.17
N GLY A 93 -5.97 3.83 -2.20
CA GLY A 93 -5.03 2.72 -2.20
C GLY A 93 -4.72 2.26 -3.61
N PHE A 94 -3.52 1.69 -3.77
CA PHE A 94 -3.03 1.16 -5.03
C PHE A 94 -2.09 -0.01 -4.78
N GLY A 95 -1.83 -0.81 -5.82
CA GLY A 95 -0.87 -1.90 -5.78
C GLY A 95 0.36 -1.57 -6.60
N VAL A 96 1.51 -2.08 -6.17
CA VAL A 96 2.75 -2.15 -6.94
C VAL A 96 3.01 -3.63 -7.17
N ASP A 97 3.21 -4.02 -8.43
CA ASP A 97 3.27 -5.42 -8.81
C ASP A 97 4.57 -6.07 -8.34
N GLU A 98 5.67 -5.31 -8.36
CA GLU A 98 6.98 -5.76 -7.93
C GLU A 98 7.58 -4.82 -6.89
N HIS A 99 8.04 -5.36 -5.77
CA HIS A 99 8.70 -4.54 -4.74
C HIS A 99 10.07 -4.03 -5.19
N ILE A 100 10.65 -4.65 -6.19
CA ILE A 100 11.93 -4.29 -6.80
C ILE A 100 11.87 -2.90 -7.42
N ASP A 101 10.75 -2.53 -8.04
CA ASP A 101 10.54 -1.21 -8.64
C ASP A 101 10.63 -0.07 -7.63
N LEU A 102 10.50 -0.37 -6.35
CA LEU A 102 10.63 0.60 -5.28
C LEU A 102 12.09 1.02 -5.00
N GLY A 103 13.04 0.50 -5.71
CA GLY A 103 14.44 0.93 -5.70
C GLY A 103 15.43 -0.18 -5.47
N LEU A 104 16.07 -0.59 -6.55
CA LEU A 104 17.26 -1.41 -6.54
C LEU A 104 18.47 -0.50 -6.72
N LYS A 105 19.45 -0.62 -5.80
CA LYS A 105 20.82 -0.31 -6.17
C LYS A 105 21.37 -1.50 -6.94
N TYR A 106 21.69 -1.28 -8.19
CA TYR A 106 22.43 -2.22 -9.00
C TYR A 106 23.89 -2.20 -8.52
N ASP A 107 24.41 -3.35 -8.08
CA ASP A 107 25.83 -3.50 -7.84
C ASP A 107 26.50 -3.75 -9.20
N PRO A 108 27.40 -2.86 -9.67
CA PRO A 108 28.05 -2.99 -10.98
C PRO A 108 29.03 -4.15 -11.07
N ASP A 109 29.32 -4.84 -9.98
CA ASP A 109 30.35 -5.89 -9.94
C ASP A 109 29.88 -7.29 -10.43
N THR A 110 28.61 -7.48 -10.76
CA THR A 110 28.08 -8.78 -11.23
C THR A 110 27.77 -8.88 -12.72
N GLY A 111 28.13 -7.87 -13.53
CA GLY A 111 28.23 -8.00 -15.00
C GLY A 111 26.98 -8.38 -15.80
N ASN A 112 25.76 -8.19 -15.28
CA ASN A 112 24.53 -8.42 -16.04
C ASN A 112 23.96 -7.14 -16.60
N PHE A 113 23.79 -7.13 -17.93
CA PHE A 113 23.23 -6.04 -18.72
C PHE A 113 21.78 -5.72 -18.31
N GLY A 114 21.58 -4.56 -17.69
CA GLY A 114 20.29 -3.90 -17.58
C GLY A 114 20.41 -2.50 -18.17
N PHE A 115 19.51 -2.12 -19.06
CA PHE A 115 19.44 -0.76 -19.60
C PHE A 115 19.20 0.23 -18.45
N GLY A 116 20.19 1.08 -18.17
CA GLY A 116 20.11 2.13 -17.18
C GLY A 116 19.21 3.27 -17.64
N VAL A 117 18.28 3.66 -16.77
CA VAL A 117 17.70 5.00 -16.77
C VAL A 117 18.39 5.78 -15.66
N ASP A 118 18.97 6.92 -15.99
CA ASP A 118 19.91 7.69 -15.19
C ASP A 118 19.31 8.51 -14.02
N GLU A 119 18.20 8.09 -13.42
CA GLU A 119 17.73 8.68 -12.17
C GLU A 119 17.38 7.60 -11.15
N HIS A 120 18.36 7.30 -10.33
CA HIS A 120 18.26 6.32 -9.25
C HIS A 120 17.42 6.84 -8.10
N ILE A 121 16.26 6.26 -7.93
CA ILE A 121 15.47 6.41 -6.71
C ILE A 121 16.10 5.50 -5.65
N ASP A 122 16.96 6.08 -4.84
CA ASP A 122 17.67 5.42 -3.73
C ASP A 122 16.70 4.97 -2.64
N LEU A 123 16.16 3.76 -2.74
CA LEU A 123 15.33 3.15 -1.71
C LEU A 123 16.09 2.20 -0.79
N GLY A 124 17.32 1.87 -1.12
CA GLY A 124 18.16 1.02 -0.27
C GLY A 124 17.63 -0.42 -0.08
N LEU A 125 16.64 -0.84 -0.86
CA LEU A 125 16.23 -2.25 -0.88
C LEU A 125 17.17 -3.01 -1.82
N LYS A 126 18.00 -3.86 -1.25
CA LYS A 126 18.85 -4.77 -2.04
C LYS A 126 17.98 -5.91 -2.56
N TYR A 127 18.02 -6.14 -3.86
CA TYR A 127 17.44 -7.37 -4.42
C TYR A 127 18.27 -8.56 -3.95
N ASP A 128 17.61 -9.45 -3.24
CA ASP A 128 18.19 -10.75 -2.87
C ASP A 128 17.46 -11.83 -3.66
N PRO A 129 18.12 -12.48 -4.63
CA PRO A 129 17.52 -13.55 -5.42
C PRO A 129 16.93 -14.68 -4.56
N ALA A 130 17.48 -14.88 -3.36
CA ALA A 130 16.97 -15.86 -2.41
C ALA A 130 15.61 -15.47 -1.80
N ILE A 131 15.25 -14.19 -1.82
CA ILE A 131 13.99 -13.68 -1.27
C ILE A 131 12.85 -13.82 -2.27
N GLY A 132 13.10 -13.52 -3.56
CA GLY A 132 12.09 -13.52 -4.63
C GLY A 132 11.32 -12.20 -4.73
N ILE A 133 10.36 -12.13 -5.66
CA ILE A 133 9.58 -10.92 -5.99
C ILE A 133 8.21 -10.98 -5.30
N TYR A 134 7.77 -9.87 -4.72
CA TYR A 134 6.49 -9.74 -4.04
C TYR A 134 5.76 -8.47 -4.47
N GLY A 135 4.47 -8.60 -4.76
CA GLY A 135 3.58 -7.46 -4.94
C GLY A 135 3.20 -6.80 -3.63
N LEU A 136 3.13 -5.48 -3.63
CA LEU A 136 2.80 -4.64 -2.47
C LEU A 136 1.46 -3.94 -2.67
N ASN A 137 0.63 -3.94 -1.65
CA ASN A 137 -0.60 -3.16 -1.60
C ASN A 137 -0.45 -2.04 -0.58
N PHE A 138 -0.64 -0.81 -1.05
CA PHE A 138 -0.61 0.39 -0.24
C PHE A 138 -2.04 0.87 0.03
N PHE A 139 -2.33 1.17 1.28
CA PHE A 139 -3.60 1.75 1.69
C PHE A 139 -3.35 2.97 2.58
N ILE A 140 -3.77 4.13 2.09
CA ILE A 140 -3.52 5.44 2.68
C ILE A 140 -4.79 5.93 3.35
N VAL A 141 -4.70 6.23 4.64
CA VAL A 141 -5.78 6.83 5.42
C VAL A 141 -5.45 8.29 5.64
N LEU A 142 -6.27 9.14 5.03
CA LEU A 142 -6.23 10.57 5.26
C LEU A 142 -7.13 10.96 6.43
N GLY A 143 -6.82 12.07 7.07
CA GLY A 143 -7.61 12.59 8.16
C GLY A 143 -7.40 14.06 8.41
N ARG A 144 -8.37 14.67 9.11
CA ARG A 144 -8.27 16.00 9.68
C ARG A 144 -7.97 15.90 11.19
N PRO A 145 -7.34 16.88 11.80
CA PRO A 145 -7.16 16.90 13.25
C PRO A 145 -8.51 16.71 13.98
N GLY A 146 -8.51 15.97 15.09
CA GLY A 146 -9.72 15.72 15.87
C GLY A 146 -10.55 14.50 15.46
N MET A 147 -10.25 13.78 14.38
CA MET A 147 -10.99 12.57 13.98
C MET A 147 -10.84 11.41 14.98
N THR A 148 -9.85 11.46 15.87
CA THR A 148 -9.63 10.47 16.94
C THR A 148 -10.79 10.38 17.93
N VAL A 149 -11.63 11.42 18.04
CA VAL A 149 -12.83 11.43 18.88
C VAL A 149 -13.75 10.25 18.61
N ARG A 150 -13.83 9.81 17.35
CA ARG A 150 -14.62 8.64 16.93
C ARG A 150 -14.02 7.30 17.37
N LEU A 151 -12.70 7.24 17.54
CA LEU A 151 -11.96 5.98 17.76
C LEU A 151 -11.53 5.79 19.20
N ARG A 152 -11.50 6.85 20.01
CA ARG A 152 -11.09 6.76 21.40
C ARG A 152 -12.09 5.99 22.25
N ARG A 153 -11.58 5.29 23.29
CA ARG A 153 -12.41 4.45 24.17
C ARG A 153 -13.35 5.26 25.08
N LYS A 154 -12.88 6.38 25.63
CA LYS A 154 -13.65 7.24 26.54
C LYS A 154 -14.10 8.49 25.79
N LYS A 155 -15.31 9.00 26.13
CA LYS A 155 -15.92 10.19 25.52
C LYS A 155 -15.94 10.10 23.98
N CYS A 156 -16.25 8.91 23.46
CA CYS A 156 -16.42 8.67 22.03
C CYS A 156 -17.63 9.45 21.52
N SER A 157 -17.46 10.13 20.38
CA SER A 157 -18.54 10.89 19.74
C SER A 157 -18.45 10.75 18.22
N LYS A 158 -19.56 10.99 17.53
CA LYS A 158 -19.62 11.01 16.07
C LYS A 158 -18.97 12.30 15.55
N VAL A 159 -18.15 12.18 14.50
CA VAL A 159 -17.62 13.33 13.78
C VAL A 159 -18.74 13.91 12.91
N GLY A 160 -18.94 15.24 12.99
CA GLY A 160 -19.92 15.96 12.20
C GLY A 160 -19.69 15.81 10.70
N PHE A 161 -20.77 15.94 9.92
CA PHE A 161 -20.71 15.75 8.46
C PHE A 161 -19.70 16.69 7.77
N PRO A 162 -19.64 18.01 8.08
CA PRO A 162 -18.71 18.92 7.41
C PRO A 162 -17.24 18.61 7.67
N HIS A 163 -16.94 17.90 8.77
CA HIS A 163 -15.57 17.54 9.13
C HIS A 163 -15.10 16.21 8.54
N ARG A 164 -16.01 15.43 7.99
CA ARG A 164 -15.67 14.17 7.33
C ARG A 164 -14.99 14.43 6.00
N LEU A 165 -14.06 13.55 5.65
CA LEU A 165 -13.42 13.58 4.34
C LEU A 165 -14.30 12.89 3.31
N THR A 166 -14.37 13.50 2.14
CA THR A 166 -15.05 12.96 0.97
C THR A 166 -14.02 12.47 -0.06
N LYS A 167 -14.50 11.74 -1.05
CA LYS A 167 -13.70 11.30 -2.19
C LYS A 167 -13.07 12.48 -2.95
N GLU A 168 -13.80 13.56 -3.08
CA GLU A 168 -13.34 14.77 -3.78
C GLU A 168 -12.25 15.49 -3.01
N ASP A 169 -12.36 15.56 -1.68
CA ASP A 169 -11.32 16.12 -0.83
C ASP A 169 -10.00 15.35 -0.97
N ALA A 170 -10.06 14.01 -1.01
CA ALA A 170 -8.89 13.17 -1.19
C ALA A 170 -8.24 13.37 -2.57
N LYS A 171 -9.03 13.50 -3.63
CA LYS A 171 -8.54 13.78 -4.97
C LYS A 171 -7.84 15.14 -5.04
N LYS A 172 -8.47 16.18 -4.50
CA LYS A 172 -7.88 17.53 -4.44
C LYS A 172 -6.57 17.52 -3.65
N TRP A 173 -6.57 16.85 -2.50
CA TRP A 173 -5.37 16.68 -1.68
C TRP A 173 -4.24 16.00 -2.45
N PHE A 174 -4.53 14.92 -3.17
CA PHE A 174 -3.55 14.20 -3.99
C PHE A 174 -2.96 15.08 -5.10
N GLN A 175 -3.81 15.82 -5.81
CA GLN A 175 -3.36 16.76 -6.85
C GLN A 175 -2.51 17.91 -6.29
N GLN A 176 -2.87 18.45 -5.13
CA GLN A 176 -2.14 19.56 -4.51
C GLN A 176 -0.77 19.15 -3.97
N ASN A 177 -0.67 18.00 -3.28
CA ASN A 177 0.57 17.61 -2.62
C ASN A 177 1.54 16.88 -3.55
N TYR A 178 1.04 16.07 -4.48
CA TYR A 178 1.88 15.24 -5.36
C TYR A 178 1.79 15.64 -6.83
N LYS A 179 1.01 16.67 -7.18
CA LYS A 179 0.73 17.06 -8.58
C LYS A 179 0.25 15.87 -9.43
N GLY A 180 -0.39 14.89 -8.78
CA GLY A 180 -0.75 13.60 -9.38
C GLY A 180 -1.88 13.72 -10.41
N ILE A 181 -1.84 12.87 -11.42
CA ILE A 181 -2.82 12.76 -12.47
C ILE A 181 -3.91 11.76 -12.06
N ILE A 182 -5.17 12.14 -12.21
CA ILE A 182 -6.30 11.26 -11.93
C ILE A 182 -6.92 10.77 -13.23
N LEU A 183 -6.67 9.51 -13.53
CA LEU A 183 -7.25 8.85 -14.70
C LEU A 183 -8.74 8.54 -14.49
N PRO A 184 -9.56 8.52 -15.57
CA PRO A 184 -10.96 8.15 -15.47
C PRO A 184 -11.14 6.74 -14.92
N ALA A 185 -12.30 6.50 -14.31
CA ALA A 185 -12.65 5.20 -13.79
C ALA A 185 -12.84 4.19 -14.93
N LEU A 186 -12.29 2.98 -14.77
CA LEU A 186 -12.59 1.89 -15.71
C LEU A 186 -14.09 1.59 -15.67
N PRO A 187 -14.73 1.39 -16.84
CA PRO A 187 -16.12 0.98 -16.88
C PRO A 187 -16.28 -0.35 -16.14
N ARG A 188 -17.23 -0.42 -15.21
CA ARG A 188 -17.53 -1.68 -14.53
C ARG A 188 -18.01 -2.67 -15.57
N LYS A 189 -17.29 -3.78 -15.77
CA LYS A 189 -17.80 -4.91 -16.56
C LYS A 189 -19.11 -5.35 -15.93
N LYS A 190 -20.25 -5.15 -16.62
CA LYS A 190 -21.54 -5.69 -16.19
C LYS A 190 -21.36 -7.21 -16.09
N ARG A 191 -21.49 -7.77 -14.87
CA ARG A 191 -21.53 -9.23 -14.71
C ARG A 191 -22.79 -9.69 -15.46
N LYS A 192 -22.59 -10.39 -16.58
CA LYS A 192 -23.67 -11.14 -17.22
C LYS A 192 -24.01 -12.25 -16.21
N PHE A 193 -25.11 -12.13 -15.52
CA PHE A 193 -25.71 -13.29 -14.86
C PHE A 193 -26.11 -14.24 -15.98
N VAL A 194 -25.38 -15.31 -16.14
CA VAL A 194 -25.82 -16.46 -16.93
C VAL A 194 -26.96 -17.07 -16.10
N LYS A 195 -28.17 -16.98 -16.62
CA LYS A 195 -29.36 -17.65 -16.05
C LYS A 195 -29.23 -19.15 -16.23
#